data_2d678b9fd0ec62b67ae06271e95ef475
#
_entry.id   2d678b9fd0ec62b67ae06271e95ef475
#
_cell.length_a   1.000
_cell.length_b   1.000
_cell.length_c   1.000
_cell.angle_alpha   90.00
_cell.angle_beta   90.00
_cell.angle_gamma   90.00
#
_symmetry.space_group_name_H-M   'P 1'
#
loop_
_entity.id
_entity.type
_entity.pdbx_description
1 polymer ?
#
loop_
_entity_poly.entity_id
_entity_poly.type
_entity_poly.pdbx_seq_one_letter_code
_entity_poly.pdbx_strand_id
1 'polypeptide(L)'
;MFKQVFILCCLCLGVLPLSGQEELIHKADEVNQTIWSRFIGKDNLMYDYVGLDGEVVLPTPEECAADRPNALGWWTPIENGGFFNGMYLVAQCDRYERNKTPENREKVRRLVAGLCKLQDVGSTPGFIARGVGSDGKCHYAASSNDQNFPWFLGLGRYLETDIPTSEERQDCIERIRRQGEALQKLNWRIPGDRPNFERGWWLGSEYTACVHIATATRVLYEVTGEEKWKKLHYELIRGRMSDGRERKVCIASGPMNMAGWSAWFLSNCQYAVRILYLRETDPELKKYYAASLRNTARRAASLIPYYKRFRPSPDRKGFTPDWHTMMPPFAPQKNGKEAAALAMKQYEVWARKSPAVAQEKVWLKPALCAAWIVTLSEEADLKRNAMPEIRRMILGLDSTRLYYATFFYLENLVETLNKTASR
;
A
#
# COMPACT_ATOMS: atom_id res chain seq x y z
N MET A 1 30.19 65.95 -26.77
CA MET A 1 30.17 65.30 -25.43
C MET A 1 28.81 64.63 -25.22
N PHE A 2 28.66 63.35 -25.71
CA PHE A 2 27.42 62.59 -25.66
C PHE A 2 27.51 61.62 -24.47
N LYS A 3 26.63 61.79 -23.47
CA LYS A 3 26.44 60.85 -22.37
C LYS A 3 25.50 59.73 -22.83
N GLN A 4 26.00 58.50 -22.97
CA GLN A 4 25.18 57.32 -23.15
C GLN A 4 24.63 56.91 -21.77
N VAL A 5 23.31 56.87 -21.68
CA VAL A 5 22.57 56.32 -20.53
C VAL A 5 22.34 54.82 -20.83
N PHE A 6 22.99 53.92 -20.10
CA PHE A 6 22.70 52.49 -20.09
C PHE A 6 21.44 52.28 -19.22
N ILE A 7 20.33 51.87 -19.87
CA ILE A 7 19.16 51.38 -19.17
C ILE A 7 19.36 49.87 -18.94
N LEU A 8 19.60 49.50 -17.71
CA LEU A 8 19.67 48.11 -17.25
C LEU A 8 18.23 47.56 -17.10
N CYS A 9 17.72 46.86 -18.10
CA CYS A 9 16.47 46.10 -17.97
C CYS A 9 16.68 44.89 -17.11
N CYS A 10 16.35 44.99 -15.82
CA CYS A 10 16.16 43.83 -14.95
C CYS A 10 14.90 43.07 -15.43
N LEU A 11 15.09 41.99 -16.19
CA LEU A 11 14.05 41.01 -16.45
C LEU A 11 13.79 40.26 -15.12
N CYS A 12 12.85 40.75 -14.34
CA CYS A 12 12.19 39.93 -13.31
C CYS A 12 11.36 38.90 -14.03
N LEU A 13 11.90 37.67 -14.17
CA LEU A 13 11.12 36.47 -14.50
C LEU A 13 10.14 36.29 -13.34
N GLY A 14 8.95 36.86 -13.48
CA GLY A 14 7.84 36.63 -12.58
C GLY A 14 7.46 35.15 -12.66
N VAL A 15 7.78 34.39 -11.60
CA VAL A 15 7.27 33.04 -11.44
C VAL A 15 5.76 33.16 -11.33
N LEU A 16 5.04 32.76 -12.39
CA LEU A 16 3.58 32.69 -12.33
C LEU A 16 3.20 31.73 -11.19
N PRO A 17 2.21 32.08 -10.36
CA PRO A 17 1.75 31.16 -9.32
C PRO A 17 1.21 29.89 -9.99
N LEU A 18 1.69 28.72 -9.50
CA LEU A 18 1.20 27.41 -9.95
C LEU A 18 -0.31 27.33 -9.73
N SER A 19 -1.02 26.65 -10.64
CA SER A 19 -2.41 26.31 -10.40
C SER A 19 -2.51 25.43 -9.15
N GLY A 20 -3.65 25.45 -8.46
CA GLY A 20 -3.80 24.64 -7.25
C GLY A 20 -3.60 23.14 -7.45
N GLN A 21 -3.77 22.65 -8.68
CA GLN A 21 -3.51 21.25 -9.06
C GLN A 21 -2.00 21.00 -9.26
N GLU A 22 -1.29 21.93 -9.90
CA GLU A 22 0.15 21.85 -10.11
C GLU A 22 0.93 21.84 -8.78
N GLU A 23 0.47 22.59 -7.76
CA GLU A 23 1.07 22.54 -6.42
C GLU A 23 0.99 21.14 -5.79
N LEU A 24 -0.15 20.43 -5.94
CA LEU A 24 -0.30 19.07 -5.44
C LEU A 24 0.60 18.08 -6.18
N ILE A 25 0.71 18.23 -7.51
CA ILE A 25 1.60 17.41 -8.34
C ILE A 25 3.05 17.63 -7.91
N HIS A 26 3.47 18.88 -7.75
CA HIS A 26 4.84 19.20 -7.31
C HIS A 26 5.13 18.56 -5.93
N LYS A 27 4.18 18.61 -4.99
CA LYS A 27 4.34 17.97 -3.69
C LYS A 27 4.44 16.43 -3.81
N ALA A 28 3.66 15.80 -4.69
CA ALA A 28 3.79 14.38 -4.99
C ALA A 28 5.14 14.04 -5.64
N ASP A 29 5.72 14.93 -6.42
CA ASP A 29 7.07 14.78 -7.00
C ASP A 29 8.16 14.82 -5.92
N GLU A 30 8.07 15.72 -4.93
CA GLU A 30 8.95 15.75 -3.75
C GLU A 30 8.88 14.43 -2.95
N VAL A 31 7.65 13.94 -2.71
CA VAL A 31 7.43 12.66 -2.03
C VAL A 31 8.01 11.51 -2.83
N ASN A 32 7.78 11.45 -4.15
CA ASN A 32 8.37 10.46 -5.04
C ASN A 32 9.90 10.44 -4.93
N GLN A 33 10.55 11.62 -5.01
CA GLN A 33 11.99 11.72 -4.87
C GLN A 33 12.47 11.17 -3.52
N THR A 34 11.79 11.49 -2.42
CA THR A 34 12.15 11.00 -1.08
C THR A 34 12.01 9.47 -0.99
N ILE A 35 10.92 8.89 -1.51
CA ILE A 35 10.70 7.43 -1.52
C ILE A 35 11.80 6.73 -2.32
N TRP A 36 12.09 7.20 -3.52
CA TRP A 36 13.08 6.54 -4.39
C TRP A 36 14.51 6.71 -3.91
N SER A 37 14.87 7.82 -3.29
CA SER A 37 16.21 8.06 -2.78
C SER A 37 16.52 7.37 -1.44
N ARG A 38 15.48 7.08 -0.62
CA ARG A 38 15.69 6.58 0.75
C ARG A 38 15.05 5.23 1.03
N PHE A 39 13.85 4.97 0.53
CA PHE A 39 13.03 3.84 0.95
C PHE A 39 13.05 2.65 -0.01
N ILE A 40 13.40 2.85 -1.29
CA ILE A 40 13.51 1.72 -2.23
C ILE A 40 14.94 1.14 -2.16
N GLY A 41 15.03 -0.09 -1.62
CA GLY A 41 16.30 -0.80 -1.47
C GLY A 41 16.85 -1.42 -2.75
N LYS A 42 18.03 -2.03 -2.64
CA LYS A 42 18.73 -2.71 -3.74
C LYS A 42 17.91 -3.85 -4.39
N ASP A 43 17.00 -4.46 -3.62
CA ASP A 43 16.12 -5.54 -4.06
C ASP A 43 14.79 -5.03 -4.67
N ASN A 44 14.70 -3.73 -4.96
CA ASN A 44 13.52 -3.06 -5.50
C ASN A 44 12.28 -3.18 -4.58
N LEU A 45 12.52 -3.32 -3.29
CA LEU A 45 11.51 -3.40 -2.25
C LEU A 45 11.53 -2.14 -1.40
N MET A 46 10.36 -1.68 -1.01
CA MET A 46 10.20 -0.56 -0.11
C MET A 46 10.42 -1.02 1.32
N TYR A 47 11.36 -0.37 2.00
CA TYR A 47 11.59 -0.56 3.43
C TYR A 47 10.54 0.17 4.25
N ASP A 48 10.10 -0.45 5.33
CA ASP A 48 9.13 0.17 6.25
C ASP A 48 9.72 1.37 6.98
N TYR A 49 10.92 1.21 7.51
CA TYR A 49 11.58 2.17 8.40
C TYR A 49 12.99 2.47 7.91
N VAL A 50 13.30 3.76 7.78
CA VAL A 50 14.59 4.23 7.27
C VAL A 50 15.06 5.46 8.05
N GLY A 51 16.33 5.53 8.42
CA GLY A 51 16.95 6.73 9.01
C GLY A 51 16.86 7.94 8.07
N LEU A 52 16.97 9.18 8.61
CA LEU A 52 16.90 10.39 7.78
C LEU A 52 18.04 10.49 6.76
N ASP A 53 19.15 9.83 7.01
CA ASP A 53 20.33 9.71 6.12
C ASP A 53 20.32 8.43 5.27
N GLY A 54 19.19 7.69 5.26
CA GLY A 54 19.04 6.47 4.48
C GLY A 54 19.56 5.20 5.18
N GLU A 55 19.92 5.28 6.47
CA GLU A 55 20.39 4.13 7.24
C GLU A 55 19.28 3.09 7.43
N VAL A 56 19.61 1.83 7.12
CA VAL A 56 18.74 0.65 7.23
C VAL A 56 19.53 -0.54 7.73
N VAL A 57 19.04 -1.22 8.75
CA VAL A 57 19.63 -2.47 9.26
C VAL A 57 18.71 -3.63 8.88
N LEU A 58 19.14 -4.41 7.89
CA LEU A 58 18.38 -5.57 7.41
C LEU A 58 18.65 -6.80 8.27
N PRO A 59 17.63 -7.65 8.52
CA PRO A 59 17.83 -8.94 9.17
C PRO A 59 18.80 -9.82 8.39
N THR A 60 19.62 -10.56 9.13
CA THR A 60 20.55 -11.55 8.56
C THR A 60 19.85 -12.88 8.26
N PRO A 61 20.46 -13.80 7.48
CA PRO A 61 19.92 -15.15 7.29
C PRO A 61 19.68 -15.91 8.59
N GLU A 62 20.58 -15.78 9.57
CA GLU A 62 20.48 -16.42 10.89
C GLU A 62 19.30 -15.86 11.69
N GLU A 63 19.07 -14.57 11.62
CA GLU A 63 17.94 -13.91 12.29
C GLU A 63 16.60 -14.28 11.66
N CYS A 64 16.53 -14.32 10.34
CA CYS A 64 15.34 -14.80 9.62
C CYS A 64 15.05 -16.26 9.96
N ALA A 65 16.06 -17.12 9.97
CA ALA A 65 15.92 -18.54 10.30
C ALA A 65 15.50 -18.75 11.76
N ALA A 66 15.95 -17.90 12.68
CA ALA A 66 15.59 -17.91 14.08
C ALA A 66 14.29 -17.15 14.41
N ASP A 67 13.59 -16.59 13.43
CA ASP A 67 12.40 -15.74 13.61
C ASP A 67 12.64 -14.53 14.53
N ARG A 68 13.78 -13.87 14.40
CA ARG A 68 14.12 -12.69 15.20
C ARG A 68 13.90 -11.41 14.41
N PRO A 69 13.16 -10.41 14.95
CA PRO A 69 12.61 -10.32 16.31
C PRO A 69 11.32 -11.13 16.49
N ASN A 70 10.63 -11.49 15.45
CA ASN A 70 9.47 -12.35 15.38
C ASN A 70 9.24 -12.87 13.95
N ALA A 71 8.53 -13.99 13.77
CA ALA A 71 8.30 -14.63 12.48
C ALA A 71 7.46 -13.80 11.49
N LEU A 72 6.92 -12.65 11.91
CA LEU A 72 6.24 -11.68 11.04
C LEU A 72 7.21 -10.62 10.50
N GLY A 73 8.44 -10.54 11.01
CA GLY A 73 9.36 -9.45 10.70
C GLY A 73 8.86 -8.07 11.16
N TRP A 74 7.83 -7.99 12.03
CA TRP A 74 7.35 -6.71 12.51
C TRP A 74 8.45 -5.97 13.26
N TRP A 75 8.50 -4.67 13.07
CA TRP A 75 9.45 -3.71 13.63
C TRP A 75 10.82 -3.73 12.94
N THR A 76 10.97 -4.52 11.87
CA THR A 76 12.14 -4.51 11.00
C THR A 76 11.85 -3.74 9.70
N PRO A 77 12.86 -3.34 8.93
CA PRO A 77 12.66 -2.66 7.65
C PRO A 77 11.93 -3.49 6.59
N ILE A 78 11.80 -4.81 6.77
CA ILE A 78 11.18 -5.73 5.80
C ILE A 78 9.80 -6.23 6.25
N GLU A 79 9.08 -5.40 6.99
CA GLU A 79 7.77 -5.76 7.57
C GLU A 79 6.65 -5.87 6.52
N ASN A 80 6.62 -4.98 5.51
CA ASN A 80 5.46 -4.83 4.62
C ASN A 80 5.80 -4.70 3.13
N GLY A 81 6.87 -5.31 2.64
CA GLY A 81 7.31 -5.16 1.25
C GLY A 81 6.26 -5.53 0.21
N GLY A 82 5.55 -6.66 0.37
CA GLY A 82 4.47 -7.05 -0.55
C GLY A 82 3.33 -6.04 -0.55
N PHE A 83 2.99 -5.53 0.63
CA PHE A 83 1.97 -4.53 0.82
C PHE A 83 2.37 -3.17 0.20
N PHE A 84 3.52 -2.63 0.62
CA PHE A 84 3.94 -1.31 0.21
C PHE A 84 4.28 -1.25 -1.28
N ASN A 85 5.05 -2.21 -1.79
CA ASN A 85 5.33 -2.28 -3.22
C ASN A 85 4.05 -2.40 -4.06
N GLY A 86 3.10 -3.25 -3.65
CA GLY A 86 1.86 -3.44 -4.40
C GLY A 86 1.03 -2.17 -4.48
N MET A 87 0.86 -1.46 -3.37
CA MET A 87 0.09 -0.21 -3.34
C MET A 87 0.84 0.97 -3.95
N TYR A 88 2.15 1.03 -3.78
CA TYR A 88 2.96 2.07 -4.41
C TYR A 88 3.07 1.88 -5.93
N LEU A 89 3.11 0.62 -6.40
CA LEU A 89 3.06 0.30 -7.83
C LEU A 89 1.80 0.87 -8.50
N VAL A 90 0.66 0.84 -7.81
CA VAL A 90 -0.57 1.49 -8.32
C VAL A 90 -0.33 2.97 -8.60
N ALA A 91 0.22 3.72 -7.63
CA ALA A 91 0.51 5.15 -7.81
C ALA A 91 1.55 5.41 -8.91
N GLN A 92 2.58 4.56 -9.01
CA GLN A 92 3.62 4.70 -10.03
C GLN A 92 3.11 4.39 -11.45
N CYS A 93 2.19 3.43 -11.60
CA CYS A 93 1.48 3.22 -12.88
C CYS A 93 0.64 4.45 -13.27
N ASP A 94 -0.08 5.04 -12.30
CA ASP A 94 -0.89 6.24 -12.53
C ASP A 94 -0.03 7.45 -12.89
N ARG A 95 1.11 7.61 -12.19
CA ARG A 95 2.13 8.62 -12.49
C ARG A 95 2.71 8.44 -13.90
N TYR A 96 3.05 7.22 -14.29
CA TYR A 96 3.53 6.92 -15.64
C TYR A 96 2.49 7.26 -16.71
N GLU A 97 1.22 6.93 -16.50
CA GLU A 97 0.17 7.28 -17.46
C GLU A 97 -0.01 8.80 -17.61
N ARG A 98 0.16 9.54 -16.53
CA ARG A 98 0.15 11.01 -16.56
C ARG A 98 1.38 11.60 -17.26
N ASN A 99 2.56 10.98 -17.06
CA ASN A 99 3.83 11.46 -17.61
C ASN A 99 4.70 10.28 -18.04
N LYS A 100 4.60 9.90 -19.32
CA LYS A 100 5.25 8.73 -19.94
C LYS A 100 6.74 8.93 -20.18
N THR A 101 7.52 9.12 -19.11
CA THR A 101 8.98 9.21 -19.20
C THR A 101 9.64 7.82 -19.07
N PRO A 102 10.87 7.64 -19.63
CA PRO A 102 11.66 6.43 -19.38
C PRO A 102 11.92 6.18 -17.90
N GLU A 103 12.14 7.21 -17.11
CA GLU A 103 12.36 7.12 -15.67
C GLU A 103 11.14 6.55 -14.95
N ASN A 104 9.92 7.07 -15.21
CA ASN A 104 8.70 6.57 -14.59
C ASN A 104 8.43 5.12 -15.02
N ARG A 105 8.70 4.75 -16.28
CA ARG A 105 8.62 3.37 -16.77
C ARG A 105 9.55 2.44 -15.98
N GLU A 106 10.80 2.85 -15.79
CA GLU A 106 11.79 2.06 -15.06
C GLU A 106 11.41 1.90 -13.58
N LYS A 107 10.92 2.95 -12.95
CA LYS A 107 10.40 2.87 -11.57
C LYS A 107 9.30 1.81 -11.44
N VAL A 108 8.36 1.76 -12.35
CA VAL A 108 7.30 0.74 -12.38
C VAL A 108 7.91 -0.66 -12.52
N ARG A 109 8.81 -0.89 -13.48
CA ARG A 109 9.47 -2.20 -13.68
C ARG A 109 10.23 -2.68 -12.44
N ARG A 110 10.94 -1.78 -11.78
CA ARG A 110 11.64 -2.09 -10.53
C ARG A 110 10.70 -2.56 -9.43
N LEU A 111 9.56 -1.90 -9.22
CA LEU A 111 8.57 -2.35 -8.22
C LEU A 111 7.97 -3.70 -8.57
N VAL A 112 7.70 -3.97 -9.86
CA VAL A 112 7.24 -5.27 -10.34
C VAL A 112 8.29 -6.35 -10.06
N ALA A 113 9.57 -6.09 -10.36
CA ALA A 113 10.65 -7.02 -10.05
C ALA A 113 10.74 -7.34 -8.55
N GLY A 114 10.54 -6.33 -7.68
CA GLY A 114 10.45 -6.52 -6.23
C GLY A 114 9.29 -7.45 -5.83
N LEU A 115 8.09 -7.24 -6.40
CA LEU A 115 6.94 -8.10 -6.14
C LEU A 115 7.15 -9.55 -6.64
N CYS A 116 7.74 -9.73 -7.82
CA CYS A 116 8.09 -11.06 -8.34
C CYS A 116 9.10 -11.75 -7.40
N LYS A 117 10.11 -11.03 -6.93
CA LYS A 117 11.09 -11.54 -5.99
C LYS A 117 10.46 -12.07 -4.70
N LEU A 118 9.46 -11.39 -4.14
CA LEU A 118 8.76 -11.84 -2.93
C LEU A 118 8.00 -13.15 -3.12
N GLN A 119 7.58 -13.48 -4.34
CA GLN A 119 7.01 -14.78 -4.69
C GLN A 119 8.11 -15.84 -4.86
N ASP A 120 9.26 -15.46 -5.44
CA ASP A 120 10.32 -16.40 -5.84
C ASP A 120 11.20 -16.86 -4.67
N VAL A 121 11.30 -16.09 -3.59
CA VAL A 121 12.14 -16.46 -2.43
C VAL A 121 11.50 -17.51 -1.54
N GLY A 122 10.17 -17.65 -1.55
CA GLY A 122 9.45 -18.66 -0.78
C GLY A 122 9.43 -20.02 -1.47
N SER A 123 9.38 -21.10 -0.68
CA SER A 123 9.30 -22.49 -1.17
C SER A 123 7.86 -23.01 -1.22
N THR A 124 6.96 -22.43 -0.43
CA THR A 124 5.56 -22.90 -0.31
C THR A 124 4.67 -22.26 -1.37
N PRO A 125 3.97 -23.04 -2.21
CA PRO A 125 3.02 -22.50 -3.18
C PRO A 125 1.96 -21.63 -2.52
N GLY A 126 1.76 -20.41 -3.05
CA GLY A 126 0.80 -19.42 -2.49
C GLY A 126 1.40 -18.50 -1.42
N PHE A 127 2.64 -18.74 -0.99
CA PHE A 127 3.35 -17.85 -0.10
C PHE A 127 3.88 -16.62 -0.85
N ILE A 128 3.75 -15.45 -0.25
CA ILE A 128 4.43 -14.20 -0.65
C ILE A 128 5.19 -13.70 0.57
N ALA A 129 6.50 -13.56 0.45
CA ALA A 129 7.32 -13.05 1.53
C ALA A 129 6.95 -11.60 1.88
N ARG A 130 7.19 -11.20 3.13
CA ARG A 130 7.00 -9.81 3.55
C ARG A 130 8.10 -8.89 3.06
N GLY A 131 9.29 -9.41 2.90
CA GLY A 131 10.48 -8.73 2.42
C GLY A 131 11.64 -9.70 2.39
N VAL A 132 12.82 -9.20 2.01
CA VAL A 132 14.06 -9.98 2.02
C VAL A 132 15.13 -9.29 2.86
N GLY A 133 15.92 -10.09 3.56
CA GLY A 133 16.97 -9.60 4.43
C GLY A 133 18.28 -9.26 3.69
N SER A 134 19.39 -9.27 4.42
CA SER A 134 20.67 -8.71 3.97
C SER A 134 21.30 -9.41 2.77
N ASP A 135 21.03 -10.71 2.56
CA ASP A 135 21.49 -11.50 1.41
C ASP A 135 20.56 -11.41 0.18
N GLY A 136 19.44 -10.70 0.30
CA GLY A 136 18.42 -10.58 -0.75
C GLY A 136 17.60 -11.85 -0.99
N LYS A 137 17.61 -12.83 -0.06
CA LYS A 137 16.91 -14.12 -0.15
C LYS A 137 16.24 -14.52 1.17
N CYS A 138 16.91 -14.35 2.29
CA CYS A 138 16.37 -14.72 3.59
C CYS A 138 15.10 -13.90 3.89
N HIS A 139 14.13 -14.55 4.50
CA HIS A 139 12.82 -13.96 4.79
C HIS A 139 12.20 -14.65 6.01
N TYR A 140 11.19 -14.01 6.59
CA TYR A 140 10.43 -14.58 7.70
C TYR A 140 9.36 -15.56 7.22
N ALA A 141 9.05 -16.55 8.07
CA ALA A 141 8.14 -17.65 7.72
C ALA A 141 6.68 -17.22 7.51
N ALA A 142 6.22 -16.15 8.14
CA ALA A 142 4.82 -15.77 8.08
C ALA A 142 4.55 -14.72 7.00
N SER A 143 3.57 -15.00 6.12
CA SER A 143 2.94 -14.02 5.23
C SER A 143 1.73 -13.34 5.91
N SER A 144 0.80 -12.79 5.15
CA SER A 144 -0.53 -12.38 5.60
C SER A 144 -1.43 -11.96 4.42
N ASN A 145 -2.71 -11.70 4.73
CA ASN A 145 -3.64 -11.06 3.80
C ASN A 145 -3.04 -9.79 3.19
N ASP A 146 -2.39 -8.97 4.03
CA ASP A 146 -1.87 -7.65 3.67
C ASP A 146 -0.69 -7.72 2.70
N GLN A 147 0.00 -8.84 2.58
CA GLN A 147 1.07 -9.03 1.60
C GLN A 147 0.51 -9.51 0.27
N ASN A 148 -0.37 -10.51 0.31
CA ASN A 148 -0.92 -11.14 -0.89
C ASN A 148 -1.90 -10.25 -1.65
N PHE A 149 -2.77 -9.53 -0.95
CA PHE A 149 -3.82 -8.74 -1.59
C PHE A 149 -3.27 -7.57 -2.43
N PRO A 150 -2.38 -6.70 -1.91
CA PRO A 150 -1.75 -5.66 -2.70
C PRO A 150 -0.84 -6.18 -3.81
N TRP A 151 -0.28 -7.37 -3.65
CA TRP A 151 0.47 -8.05 -4.70
C TRP A 151 -0.41 -8.29 -5.94
N PHE A 152 -1.63 -8.81 -5.77
CA PHE A 152 -2.60 -8.96 -6.87
C PHE A 152 -3.00 -7.61 -7.46
N LEU A 153 -3.28 -6.61 -6.62
CA LEU A 153 -3.69 -5.27 -7.07
C LEU A 153 -2.61 -4.58 -7.91
N GLY A 154 -1.38 -4.58 -7.41
CA GLY A 154 -0.26 -3.92 -8.06
C GLY A 154 0.08 -4.54 -9.41
N LEU A 155 0.20 -5.87 -9.46
CA LEU A 155 0.49 -6.58 -10.71
C LEU A 155 -0.67 -6.50 -11.71
N GLY A 156 -1.92 -6.58 -11.23
CA GLY A 156 -3.09 -6.35 -12.06
C GLY A 156 -3.08 -4.95 -12.69
N ARG A 157 -2.75 -3.91 -11.91
CA ARG A 157 -2.63 -2.53 -12.42
C ARG A 157 -1.49 -2.36 -13.43
N TYR A 158 -0.34 -3.02 -13.19
CA TYR A 158 0.78 -3.03 -14.15
C TYR A 158 0.36 -3.57 -15.51
N LEU A 159 -0.37 -4.68 -15.54
CA LEU A 159 -0.84 -5.31 -16.78
C LEU A 159 -1.85 -4.47 -17.58
N GLU A 160 -2.43 -3.42 -17.00
CA GLU A 160 -3.30 -2.48 -17.69
C GLU A 160 -2.53 -1.40 -18.45
N THR A 161 -1.25 -1.21 -18.14
CA THR A 161 -0.39 -0.20 -18.76
C THR A 161 0.21 -0.72 -20.09
N ASP A 162 0.79 0.19 -20.86
CA ASP A 162 1.61 -0.13 -22.03
C ASP A 162 3.10 -0.36 -21.71
N ILE A 163 3.44 -0.54 -20.42
CA ILE A 163 4.82 -0.73 -19.96
C ILE A 163 5.33 -2.15 -20.27
N PRO A 164 4.59 -3.24 -19.95
CA PRO A 164 5.12 -4.59 -20.12
C PRO A 164 5.36 -4.95 -21.58
N THR A 165 6.52 -5.57 -21.86
CA THR A 165 6.73 -6.30 -23.12
C THR A 165 5.81 -7.51 -23.19
N SER A 166 5.79 -8.20 -24.32
CA SER A 166 5.01 -9.44 -24.45
C SER A 166 5.47 -10.52 -23.47
N GLU A 167 6.79 -10.65 -23.28
CA GLU A 167 7.38 -11.61 -22.33
C GLU A 167 7.08 -11.24 -20.87
N GLU A 168 7.29 -9.97 -20.50
CA GLU A 168 6.97 -9.46 -19.15
C GLU A 168 5.50 -9.63 -18.82
N ARG A 169 4.61 -9.39 -19.79
CA ARG A 169 3.17 -9.59 -19.66
C ARG A 169 2.84 -11.05 -19.41
N GLN A 170 3.39 -11.95 -20.21
CA GLN A 170 3.13 -13.38 -20.10
C GLN A 170 3.65 -13.94 -18.76
N ASP A 171 4.87 -13.57 -18.34
CA ASP A 171 5.42 -13.97 -17.03
C ASP A 171 4.54 -13.48 -15.88
N CYS A 172 4.12 -12.23 -15.92
CA CYS A 172 3.28 -11.65 -14.88
C CYS A 172 1.90 -12.35 -14.79
N ILE A 173 1.26 -12.63 -15.94
CA ILE A 173 0.00 -13.39 -15.99
C ILE A 173 0.18 -14.78 -15.39
N GLU A 174 1.26 -15.49 -15.75
CA GLU A 174 1.55 -16.83 -15.25
C GLU A 174 1.79 -16.81 -13.72
N ARG A 175 2.50 -15.81 -13.20
CA ARG A 175 2.70 -15.63 -11.76
C ARG A 175 1.38 -15.42 -11.01
N ILE A 176 0.52 -14.56 -11.54
CA ILE A 176 -0.82 -14.31 -10.97
C ILE A 176 -1.67 -15.59 -11.01
N ARG A 177 -1.63 -16.33 -12.12
CA ARG A 177 -2.36 -17.59 -12.28
C ARG A 177 -1.90 -18.63 -11.25
N ARG A 178 -0.59 -18.88 -11.15
CA ARG A 178 -0.01 -19.82 -10.18
C ARG A 178 -0.38 -19.46 -8.73
N GLN A 179 -0.32 -18.18 -8.40
CA GLN A 179 -0.69 -17.69 -7.07
C GLN A 179 -2.17 -17.97 -6.77
N GLY A 180 -3.05 -17.64 -7.71
CA GLY A 180 -4.49 -17.89 -7.57
C GLY A 180 -4.83 -19.37 -7.43
N GLU A 181 -4.22 -20.25 -8.26
CA GLU A 181 -4.42 -21.70 -8.18
C GLU A 181 -3.90 -22.29 -6.86
N ALA A 182 -2.75 -21.82 -6.38
CA ALA A 182 -2.22 -22.25 -5.09
C ALA A 182 -3.16 -21.86 -3.94
N LEU A 183 -3.61 -20.60 -3.90
CA LEU A 183 -4.55 -20.15 -2.88
C LEU A 183 -5.91 -20.87 -2.97
N GLN A 184 -6.40 -21.16 -4.17
CA GLN A 184 -7.64 -21.92 -4.35
C GLN A 184 -7.51 -23.34 -3.78
N LYS A 185 -6.38 -24.03 -4.02
CA LYS A 185 -6.09 -25.35 -3.43
C LYS A 185 -6.02 -25.30 -1.91
N LEU A 186 -5.58 -24.19 -1.33
CA LEU A 186 -5.53 -23.94 0.12
C LEU A 186 -6.85 -23.39 0.67
N ASN A 187 -7.95 -23.48 -0.08
CA ASN A 187 -9.24 -22.90 0.29
C ASN A 187 -9.11 -21.42 0.68
N TRP A 188 -8.29 -20.68 -0.07
CA TRP A 188 -8.02 -19.26 0.09
C TRP A 188 -7.43 -18.87 1.46
N ARG A 189 -6.76 -19.81 2.14
CA ARG A 189 -5.90 -19.53 3.27
C ARG A 189 -4.53 -19.05 2.79
N ILE A 190 -3.98 -18.09 3.49
CA ILE A 190 -2.64 -17.57 3.18
C ILE A 190 -1.62 -18.42 3.92
N PRO A 191 -0.77 -19.18 3.20
CA PRO A 191 0.22 -20.04 3.84
C PRO A 191 1.38 -19.24 4.44
N GLY A 192 2.05 -19.84 5.40
CA GLY A 192 3.43 -19.49 5.74
C GLY A 192 4.41 -20.29 4.87
N ASP A 193 5.67 -19.91 4.87
CA ASP A 193 6.74 -20.70 4.21
C ASP A 193 7.24 -21.87 5.08
N ARG A 194 6.62 -22.05 6.23
CA ARG A 194 6.75 -23.22 7.10
C ARG A 194 5.38 -23.62 7.65
N PRO A 195 5.18 -24.92 8.01
CA PRO A 195 3.94 -25.37 8.63
C PRO A 195 3.58 -24.55 9.88
N ASN A 196 2.28 -24.35 10.10
CA ASN A 196 1.70 -23.61 11.22
C ASN A 196 1.92 -22.08 11.23
N PHE A 197 2.52 -21.50 10.18
CA PHE A 197 2.69 -20.05 10.03
C PHE A 197 1.70 -19.40 9.06
N GLU A 198 0.59 -20.10 8.74
CA GLU A 198 -0.50 -19.53 7.95
C GLU A 198 -1.13 -18.34 8.67
N ARG A 199 -1.47 -17.28 7.91
CA ARG A 199 -2.01 -16.04 8.47
C ARG A 199 -2.93 -15.32 7.49
N GLY A 200 -4.19 -15.68 7.56
CA GLY A 200 -5.22 -15.04 6.76
C GLY A 200 -6.11 -16.05 6.05
N TRP A 201 -7.33 -15.62 5.76
CA TRP A 201 -8.32 -16.43 5.07
C TRP A 201 -9.30 -15.53 4.32
N TRP A 202 -9.39 -15.68 3.00
CA TRP A 202 -10.20 -14.80 2.17
C TRP A 202 -11.66 -15.25 2.01
N LEU A 203 -12.03 -16.42 2.54
CA LEU A 203 -13.43 -16.84 2.60
C LEU A 203 -14.10 -16.51 3.94
N GLY A 204 -13.42 -15.78 4.82
CA GLY A 204 -13.99 -15.24 6.07
C GLY A 204 -15.17 -14.30 5.80
N SER A 205 -15.89 -13.98 6.87
CA SER A 205 -17.09 -13.13 6.85
C SER A 205 -16.82 -11.66 7.15
N GLU A 206 -15.55 -11.28 7.31
CA GLU A 206 -15.14 -9.91 7.52
C GLU A 206 -15.17 -9.12 6.20
N TYR A 207 -15.40 -7.82 6.29
CA TYR A 207 -15.39 -6.91 5.15
C TYR A 207 -14.13 -7.06 4.29
N THR A 208 -12.96 -7.09 4.91
CA THR A 208 -11.67 -7.21 4.21
C THR A 208 -11.56 -8.53 3.44
N ALA A 209 -11.93 -9.65 4.04
CA ALA A 209 -11.93 -10.95 3.38
C ALA A 209 -12.86 -10.96 2.15
N CYS A 210 -14.05 -10.37 2.27
CA CYS A 210 -14.98 -10.23 1.16
C CYS A 210 -14.40 -9.41 0.00
N VAL A 211 -13.70 -8.32 0.28
CA VAL A 211 -13.06 -7.49 -0.75
C VAL A 211 -11.85 -8.20 -1.36
N HIS A 212 -11.03 -8.87 -0.54
CA HIS A 212 -9.83 -9.58 -1.01
C HIS A 212 -10.20 -10.67 -2.03
N ILE A 213 -11.14 -11.54 -1.69
CA ILE A 213 -11.54 -12.63 -2.60
C ILE A 213 -12.23 -12.10 -3.87
N ALA A 214 -13.08 -11.07 -3.74
CA ALA A 214 -13.73 -10.44 -4.87
C ALA A 214 -12.71 -9.85 -5.85
N THR A 215 -11.69 -9.18 -5.33
CA THR A 215 -10.67 -8.54 -6.14
C THR A 215 -9.71 -9.55 -6.76
N ALA A 216 -9.20 -10.51 -6.00
CA ALA A 216 -8.27 -11.51 -6.51
C ALA A 216 -8.90 -12.33 -7.64
N THR A 217 -10.15 -12.79 -7.47
CA THR A 217 -10.86 -13.53 -8.52
C THR A 217 -11.18 -12.66 -9.73
N ARG A 218 -11.44 -11.36 -9.55
CA ARG A 218 -11.61 -10.41 -10.66
C ARG A 218 -10.31 -10.20 -11.43
N VAL A 219 -9.19 -9.98 -10.73
CA VAL A 219 -7.86 -9.84 -11.38
C VAL A 219 -7.53 -11.12 -12.15
N LEU A 220 -7.68 -12.31 -11.52
CA LEU A 220 -7.45 -13.59 -12.19
C LEU A 220 -8.28 -13.73 -13.47
N TYR A 221 -9.56 -13.43 -13.41
CA TYR A 221 -10.45 -13.49 -14.56
C TYR A 221 -10.01 -12.54 -15.68
N GLU A 222 -9.70 -11.28 -15.35
CA GLU A 222 -9.36 -10.25 -16.34
C GLU A 222 -7.99 -10.48 -17.00
N VAL A 223 -6.99 -10.94 -16.22
CA VAL A 223 -5.63 -11.11 -16.77
C VAL A 223 -5.43 -12.44 -17.48
N THR A 224 -6.10 -13.51 -17.04
CA THR A 224 -5.94 -14.86 -17.67
C THR A 224 -6.95 -15.11 -18.77
N GLY A 225 -8.11 -14.45 -18.75
CA GLY A 225 -9.22 -14.72 -19.65
C GLY A 225 -9.92 -16.06 -19.40
N GLU A 226 -9.56 -16.80 -18.34
CA GLU A 226 -10.10 -18.13 -18.06
C GLU A 226 -11.51 -18.05 -17.46
N GLU A 227 -12.49 -18.70 -18.10
CA GLU A 227 -13.89 -18.69 -17.69
C GLU A 227 -14.10 -19.26 -16.29
N LYS A 228 -13.24 -20.20 -15.82
CA LYS A 228 -13.30 -20.73 -14.46
C LYS A 228 -13.21 -19.64 -13.39
N TRP A 229 -12.36 -18.63 -13.61
CA TRP A 229 -12.19 -17.52 -12.66
C TRP A 229 -13.37 -16.54 -12.68
N LYS A 230 -13.95 -16.31 -13.86
CA LYS A 230 -15.15 -15.51 -14.00
C LYS A 230 -16.34 -16.16 -13.30
N LYS A 231 -16.55 -17.44 -13.52
CA LYS A 231 -17.60 -18.21 -12.85
C LYS A 231 -17.42 -18.16 -11.33
N LEU A 232 -16.21 -18.45 -10.84
CA LEU A 232 -15.90 -18.42 -9.41
C LEU A 232 -16.12 -17.02 -8.81
N HIS A 233 -15.70 -15.94 -9.52
CA HIS A 233 -15.92 -14.57 -9.07
C HIS A 233 -17.40 -14.29 -8.78
N TYR A 234 -18.27 -14.54 -9.75
CA TYR A 234 -19.70 -14.26 -9.59
C TYR A 234 -20.40 -15.21 -8.61
N GLU A 235 -20.00 -16.48 -8.54
CA GLU A 235 -20.49 -17.42 -7.52
C GLU A 235 -20.16 -16.93 -6.11
N LEU A 236 -18.92 -16.49 -5.86
CA LEU A 236 -18.50 -15.99 -4.56
C LEU A 236 -19.18 -14.70 -4.18
N ILE A 237 -19.30 -13.74 -5.10
CA ILE A 237 -19.91 -12.43 -4.82
C ILE A 237 -21.40 -12.56 -4.51
N ARG A 238 -22.13 -13.36 -5.27
CA ARG A 238 -23.58 -13.57 -5.09
C ARG A 238 -23.91 -14.61 -4.02
N GLY A 239 -22.89 -15.40 -3.61
CA GLY A 239 -23.03 -16.46 -2.63
C GLY A 239 -23.14 -15.96 -1.19
N ARG A 240 -23.57 -16.87 -0.31
CA ARG A 240 -23.60 -16.67 1.14
C ARG A 240 -22.31 -17.12 1.79
N MET A 241 -21.91 -16.43 2.82
CA MET A 241 -20.78 -16.78 3.68
C MET A 241 -21.22 -17.79 4.75
N SER A 242 -20.25 -18.30 5.52
CA SER A 242 -20.50 -19.29 6.57
C SER A 242 -21.45 -18.79 7.68
N ASP A 243 -21.56 -17.48 7.87
CA ASP A 243 -22.49 -16.86 8.81
C ASP A 243 -23.87 -16.56 8.22
N GLY A 244 -24.15 -17.02 6.99
CA GLY A 244 -25.42 -16.86 6.28
C GLY A 244 -25.60 -15.52 5.57
N ARG A 245 -24.75 -14.51 5.81
CA ARG A 245 -24.83 -13.20 5.12
C ARG A 245 -24.36 -13.32 3.67
N GLU A 246 -24.93 -12.51 2.77
CA GLU A 246 -24.47 -12.40 1.39
C GLU A 246 -23.19 -11.55 1.32
N ARG A 247 -22.18 -12.03 0.56
CA ARG A 247 -20.90 -11.33 0.44
C ARG A 247 -21.03 -9.93 -0.15
N LYS A 248 -21.89 -9.75 -1.18
CA LYS A 248 -22.18 -8.42 -1.75
C LYS A 248 -22.74 -7.44 -0.73
N VAL A 249 -23.58 -7.90 0.21
CA VAL A 249 -24.14 -7.07 1.29
C VAL A 249 -23.06 -6.68 2.29
N CYS A 250 -22.17 -7.61 2.64
CA CYS A 250 -21.02 -7.31 3.50
C CYS A 250 -20.12 -6.24 2.86
N ILE A 251 -19.82 -6.36 1.56
CA ILE A 251 -19.04 -5.36 0.82
C ILE A 251 -19.75 -4.00 0.85
N ALA A 252 -21.06 -3.95 0.55
CA ALA A 252 -21.84 -2.72 0.51
C ALA A 252 -21.87 -1.98 1.86
N SER A 253 -21.93 -2.72 2.96
CA SER A 253 -21.95 -2.14 4.31
C SER A 253 -20.67 -1.37 4.62
N GLY A 254 -19.57 -1.73 3.97
CA GLY A 254 -18.23 -1.24 4.34
C GLY A 254 -17.77 -1.78 5.71
N PRO A 255 -16.61 -1.37 6.21
CA PRO A 255 -16.13 -1.78 7.52
C PRO A 255 -17.04 -1.25 8.62
N MET A 256 -17.42 -2.08 9.60
CA MET A 256 -18.29 -1.65 10.71
C MET A 256 -17.64 -0.54 11.54
N ASN A 257 -16.36 -0.71 11.83
CA ASN A 257 -15.57 0.26 12.57
C ASN A 257 -14.39 0.77 11.73
N MET A 258 -14.19 2.08 11.74
CA MET A 258 -13.00 2.71 11.17
C MET A 258 -12.23 3.39 12.29
N ALA A 259 -11.17 2.72 12.73
CA ALA A 259 -10.22 3.27 13.68
C ALA A 259 -8.95 3.74 12.94
N GLY A 260 -8.17 4.64 13.55
CA GLY A 260 -6.93 5.11 12.95
C GLY A 260 -5.96 3.98 12.57
N TRP A 261 -5.86 2.93 13.40
CA TRP A 261 -4.99 1.78 13.14
C TRP A 261 -5.44 0.94 11.93
N SER A 262 -6.73 0.96 11.55
CA SER A 262 -7.26 0.15 10.45
C SER A 262 -7.34 0.90 9.12
N ALA A 263 -7.22 2.22 9.11
CA ALA A 263 -7.42 3.05 7.91
C ALA A 263 -6.52 2.63 6.73
N TRP A 264 -5.31 2.18 7.00
CA TRP A 264 -4.33 1.84 5.96
C TRP A 264 -4.71 0.60 5.13
N PHE A 265 -5.12 -0.52 5.74
CA PHE A 265 -5.58 -1.67 4.96
C PHE A 265 -7.00 -1.47 4.40
N LEU A 266 -7.82 -0.63 5.05
CA LEU A 266 -9.14 -0.29 4.53
C LEU A 266 -9.06 0.64 3.31
N SER A 267 -8.04 1.50 3.20
CA SER A 267 -7.82 2.32 1.99
C SER A 267 -7.50 1.45 0.77
N ASN A 268 -6.74 0.36 0.95
CA ASN A 268 -6.47 -0.60 -0.12
C ASN A 268 -7.75 -1.33 -0.56
N CYS A 269 -8.57 -1.74 0.42
CA CYS A 269 -9.88 -2.31 0.11
C CYS A 269 -10.77 -1.31 -0.66
N GLN A 270 -10.75 -0.03 -0.30
CA GLN A 270 -11.54 0.98 -1.01
C GLN A 270 -11.04 1.24 -2.43
N TYR A 271 -9.73 1.25 -2.64
CA TYR A 271 -9.17 1.30 -3.99
C TYR A 271 -9.63 0.10 -4.83
N ALA A 272 -9.56 -1.10 -4.27
CA ALA A 272 -10.04 -2.32 -4.93
C ALA A 272 -11.55 -2.28 -5.25
N VAL A 273 -12.37 -1.83 -4.29
CA VAL A 273 -13.81 -1.65 -4.52
C VAL A 273 -14.06 -0.60 -5.61
N ARG A 274 -13.24 0.46 -5.69
CA ARG A 274 -13.33 1.44 -6.78
C ARG A 274 -13.07 0.79 -8.14
N ILE A 275 -12.07 -0.09 -8.25
CA ILE A 275 -11.80 -0.85 -9.47
C ILE A 275 -12.99 -1.75 -9.82
N LEU A 276 -13.49 -2.52 -8.85
CA LEU A 276 -14.67 -3.37 -9.04
C LEU A 276 -15.86 -2.54 -9.52
N TYR A 277 -16.14 -1.39 -8.90
CA TYR A 277 -17.21 -0.48 -9.30
C TYR A 277 -17.07 0.01 -10.74
N LEU A 278 -15.86 0.43 -11.15
CA LEU A 278 -15.63 0.98 -12.48
C LEU A 278 -15.76 -0.07 -13.59
N ARG A 279 -15.43 -1.32 -13.31
CA ARG A 279 -15.38 -2.42 -14.27
C ARG A 279 -16.62 -3.31 -14.26
N GLU A 280 -17.48 -3.19 -13.25
CA GLU A 280 -18.68 -3.98 -13.16
C GLU A 280 -19.71 -3.55 -14.20
N THR A 281 -20.24 -4.53 -14.93
CA THR A 281 -21.28 -4.34 -15.93
C THR A 281 -22.68 -4.71 -15.43
N ASP A 282 -22.76 -5.55 -14.37
CA ASP A 282 -24.01 -5.85 -13.71
C ASP A 282 -24.48 -4.64 -12.88
N PRO A 283 -25.59 -3.95 -13.26
CA PRO A 283 -26.01 -2.74 -12.58
C PRO A 283 -26.44 -2.99 -11.13
N GLU A 284 -26.85 -4.21 -10.78
CA GLU A 284 -27.17 -4.57 -9.40
C GLU A 284 -25.90 -4.63 -8.56
N LEU A 285 -24.89 -5.41 -8.97
CA LEU A 285 -23.62 -5.51 -8.24
C LEU A 285 -22.94 -4.15 -8.12
N LYS A 286 -23.01 -3.33 -9.18
CA LYS A 286 -22.45 -1.98 -9.17
C LYS A 286 -23.03 -1.10 -8.07
N LYS A 287 -24.32 -1.24 -7.73
CA LYS A 287 -24.96 -0.53 -6.59
C LYS A 287 -24.34 -0.90 -5.25
N TYR A 288 -23.97 -2.18 -5.04
CA TYR A 288 -23.32 -2.63 -3.80
C TYR A 288 -21.91 -2.04 -3.66
N TYR A 289 -21.14 -1.99 -4.75
CA TYR A 289 -19.81 -1.36 -4.73
C TYR A 289 -19.90 0.16 -4.48
N ALA A 290 -20.84 0.84 -5.13
CA ALA A 290 -21.08 2.26 -4.89
C ALA A 290 -21.46 2.53 -3.41
N ALA A 291 -22.30 1.68 -2.82
CA ALA A 291 -22.67 1.78 -1.41
C ALA A 291 -21.44 1.60 -0.49
N SER A 292 -20.56 0.65 -0.80
CA SER A 292 -19.31 0.45 -0.06
C SER A 292 -18.43 1.71 -0.06
N LEU A 293 -18.20 2.28 -1.26
CA LEU A 293 -17.41 3.50 -1.43
C LEU A 293 -17.98 4.65 -0.61
N ARG A 294 -19.29 4.86 -0.69
CA ARG A 294 -20.00 5.91 0.06
C ARG A 294 -19.91 5.71 1.57
N ASN A 295 -20.29 4.52 2.06
CA ASN A 295 -20.37 4.24 3.49
C ASN A 295 -19.01 4.32 4.16
N THR A 296 -17.97 3.83 3.49
CA THR A 296 -16.61 3.87 4.02
C THR A 296 -16.05 5.29 4.01
N ALA A 297 -16.27 6.06 2.95
CA ALA A 297 -15.80 7.44 2.86
C ALA A 297 -16.42 8.34 3.96
N ARG A 298 -17.71 8.18 4.24
CA ARG A 298 -18.39 8.93 5.33
C ARG A 298 -17.76 8.63 6.70
N ARG A 299 -17.39 7.37 6.96
CA ARG A 299 -16.71 6.98 8.21
C ARG A 299 -15.27 7.47 8.25
N ALA A 300 -14.56 7.42 7.13
CA ALA A 300 -13.15 7.82 7.05
C ALA A 300 -12.94 9.32 7.26
N ALA A 301 -13.88 10.16 6.83
CA ALA A 301 -13.74 11.62 6.84
C ALA A 301 -13.33 12.19 8.22
N SER A 302 -13.79 11.58 9.31
CA SER A 302 -13.45 11.99 10.68
C SER A 302 -11.98 11.80 11.06
N LEU A 303 -11.24 10.96 10.31
CA LEU A 303 -9.82 10.71 10.55
C LEU A 303 -8.91 11.71 9.82
N ILE A 304 -9.39 12.45 8.83
CA ILE A 304 -8.57 13.42 8.08
C ILE A 304 -7.91 14.43 9.02
N PRO A 305 -8.61 15.04 10.00
CA PRO A 305 -8.00 16.02 10.90
C PRO A 305 -6.91 15.48 11.83
N TYR A 306 -6.66 14.18 11.87
CA TYR A 306 -5.63 13.56 12.72
C TYR A 306 -4.25 14.15 12.44
N TYR A 307 -3.93 14.49 11.18
CA TYR A 307 -2.64 15.08 10.82
C TYR A 307 -2.32 16.37 11.60
N LYS A 308 -3.33 17.10 12.10
CA LYS A 308 -3.13 18.31 12.92
C LYS A 308 -2.44 18.03 14.25
N ARG A 309 -2.46 16.78 14.71
CA ARG A 309 -1.79 16.32 15.93
C ARG A 309 -0.39 15.76 15.64
N PHE A 310 -0.08 15.53 14.38
CA PHE A 310 1.26 15.09 13.99
C PHE A 310 2.28 16.20 14.24
N ARG A 311 3.40 15.84 14.86
CA ARG A 311 4.53 16.73 15.09
C ARG A 311 5.79 16.01 14.61
N PRO A 312 6.40 16.44 13.49
CA PRO A 312 7.66 15.86 13.03
C PRO A 312 8.70 15.98 14.14
N SER A 313 9.53 14.95 14.29
CA SER A 313 10.63 15.02 15.24
C SER A 313 11.59 16.16 14.88
N PRO A 314 11.97 17.03 15.83
CA PRO A 314 12.88 18.11 15.54
C PRO A 314 14.31 17.64 15.35
N ASP A 315 14.65 16.46 15.84
CA ASP A 315 15.99 15.88 15.81
C ASP A 315 16.00 14.41 15.36
N ARG A 316 17.19 13.88 15.12
CA ARG A 316 17.43 12.50 14.70
C ARG A 316 17.21 11.46 15.82
N LYS A 317 16.90 11.88 17.04
CA LYS A 317 16.73 10.99 18.20
C LYS A 317 15.39 10.29 18.25
N GLY A 318 14.43 10.70 17.41
CA GLY A 318 13.07 10.17 17.40
C GLY A 318 12.94 8.73 16.87
N PHE A 319 13.98 8.19 16.22
CA PHE A 319 14.02 6.83 15.67
C PHE A 319 15.47 6.34 15.54
N THR A 320 15.69 5.08 15.91
CA THR A 320 16.96 4.39 15.69
C THR A 320 16.73 3.30 14.64
N PRO A 321 17.45 3.34 13.49
CA PRO A 321 17.30 2.33 12.43
C PRO A 321 17.71 0.92 12.87
N ASP A 322 18.63 0.81 13.83
CA ASP A 322 19.03 -0.48 14.41
C ASP A 322 17.96 -1.02 15.34
N TRP A 323 17.08 -1.85 14.79
CA TRP A 323 15.98 -2.49 15.50
C TRP A 323 16.42 -3.44 16.61
N HIS A 324 17.66 -3.97 16.60
CA HIS A 324 18.20 -4.84 17.66
C HIS A 324 18.22 -4.13 19.01
N THR A 325 18.56 -2.86 19.02
CA THR A 325 18.61 -2.05 20.24
C THR A 325 17.23 -1.78 20.86
N MET A 326 16.19 -2.02 20.09
CA MET A 326 14.80 -1.71 20.46
C MET A 326 14.00 -2.94 20.90
N MET A 327 14.48 -4.15 20.61
CA MET A 327 13.70 -5.35 20.84
C MET A 327 13.76 -5.82 22.29
N PRO A 328 12.59 -6.14 22.87
CA PRO A 328 12.52 -6.87 24.15
C PRO A 328 13.01 -8.32 23.99
N PRO A 329 13.12 -9.07 25.09
CA PRO A 329 13.53 -10.45 25.03
C PRO A 329 12.77 -11.26 23.99
N PHE A 330 13.51 -11.99 23.16
CA PHE A 330 12.98 -12.91 22.19
C PHE A 330 12.42 -14.18 22.86
N ALA A 331 11.35 -14.72 22.29
CA ALA A 331 10.85 -16.04 22.61
C ALA A 331 10.60 -16.83 21.30
N PRO A 332 10.99 -18.12 21.21
CA PRO A 332 10.68 -18.95 20.06
C PRO A 332 9.17 -19.01 19.81
N GLN A 333 8.78 -18.99 18.52
CA GLN A 333 7.38 -19.08 18.13
C GLN A 333 7.16 -20.40 17.37
N LYS A 334 6.05 -21.06 17.66
CA LYS A 334 5.65 -22.34 17.02
C LYS A 334 4.66 -22.15 15.89
N ASN A 335 4.03 -20.97 15.80
CA ASN A 335 2.96 -20.69 14.83
C ASN A 335 2.72 -19.19 14.68
N GLY A 336 1.95 -18.82 13.67
CA GLY A 336 1.64 -17.43 13.35
C GLY A 336 0.87 -16.68 14.46
N LYS A 337 0.13 -17.36 15.33
CA LYS A 337 -0.56 -16.73 16.47
C LYS A 337 0.42 -16.32 17.56
N GLU A 338 1.37 -17.20 17.89
CA GLU A 338 2.43 -16.89 18.86
C GLU A 338 3.34 -15.76 18.35
N ALA A 339 3.67 -15.78 17.05
CA ALA A 339 4.42 -14.70 16.41
C ALA A 339 3.72 -13.35 16.54
N ALA A 340 2.42 -13.29 16.29
CA ALA A 340 1.64 -12.08 16.47
C ALA A 340 1.57 -11.61 17.92
N ALA A 341 1.39 -12.54 18.86
CA ALA A 341 1.35 -12.22 20.29
C ALA A 341 2.69 -11.66 20.77
N LEU A 342 3.82 -12.23 20.32
CA LEU A 342 5.15 -11.71 20.61
C LEU A 342 5.34 -10.31 20.00
N ALA A 343 5.03 -10.14 18.73
CA ALA A 343 5.16 -8.86 18.03
C ALA A 343 4.33 -7.74 18.70
N MET A 344 3.14 -8.05 19.22
CA MET A 344 2.32 -7.10 19.96
C MET A 344 2.95 -6.70 21.31
N LYS A 345 3.57 -7.64 22.03
CA LYS A 345 4.34 -7.30 23.24
C LYS A 345 5.55 -6.43 22.93
N GLN A 346 6.21 -6.67 21.79
CA GLN A 346 7.34 -5.89 21.31
C GLN A 346 6.94 -4.47 20.94
N TYR A 347 5.69 -4.25 20.48
CA TYR A 347 5.21 -2.94 20.07
C TYR A 347 5.35 -1.86 21.14
N GLU A 348 5.02 -2.17 22.38
CA GLU A 348 5.07 -1.19 23.47
C GLU A 348 6.50 -0.67 23.72
N VAL A 349 7.48 -1.56 23.65
CA VAL A 349 8.90 -1.19 23.80
C VAL A 349 9.37 -0.40 22.58
N TRP A 350 9.07 -0.91 21.41
CA TRP A 350 9.42 -0.29 20.15
C TRP A 350 8.85 1.14 20.04
N ALA A 351 7.57 1.34 20.37
CA ALA A 351 6.91 2.64 20.27
C ALA A 351 7.52 3.68 21.24
N ARG A 352 7.94 3.25 22.45
CA ARG A 352 8.63 4.14 23.40
C ARG A 352 10.02 4.56 22.90
N LYS A 353 10.72 3.66 22.22
CA LYS A 353 12.08 3.90 21.69
C LYS A 353 12.07 4.55 20.29
N SER A 354 10.92 4.58 19.63
CA SER A 354 10.71 5.15 18.28
C SER A 354 9.54 6.14 18.27
N PRO A 355 9.55 7.19 19.12
CA PRO A 355 8.40 8.08 19.29
C PRO A 355 8.01 8.83 18.01
N ALA A 356 8.97 9.17 17.13
CA ALA A 356 8.67 9.82 15.87
C ALA A 356 7.85 8.90 14.96
N VAL A 357 8.28 7.64 14.78
CA VAL A 357 7.55 6.66 13.95
C VAL A 357 6.19 6.32 14.57
N ALA A 358 6.11 6.24 15.89
CA ALA A 358 4.84 6.02 16.58
C ALA A 358 3.83 7.15 16.26
N GLN A 359 4.28 8.41 16.21
CA GLN A 359 3.44 9.54 15.81
C GLN A 359 3.01 9.46 14.34
N GLU A 360 3.91 9.09 13.42
CA GLU A 360 3.58 8.87 12.01
C GLU A 360 2.50 7.78 11.87
N LYS A 361 2.63 6.68 12.60
CA LYS A 361 1.64 5.59 12.61
C LYS A 361 0.27 6.01 13.16
N VAL A 362 0.24 6.85 14.18
CA VAL A 362 -1.00 7.22 14.89
C VAL A 362 -1.70 8.42 14.27
N TRP A 363 -0.96 9.40 13.75
CA TRP A 363 -1.55 10.68 13.35
C TRP A 363 -1.47 10.96 11.85
N LEU A 364 -0.36 10.66 11.20
CA LEU A 364 -0.17 10.98 9.78
C LEU A 364 -0.76 9.91 8.86
N LYS A 365 -0.36 8.65 9.05
CA LYS A 365 -0.83 7.53 8.22
C LYS A 365 -2.35 7.43 8.15
N PRO A 366 -3.11 7.44 9.26
CA PRO A 366 -4.57 7.39 9.19
C PRO A 366 -5.19 8.55 8.43
N ALA A 367 -4.64 9.74 8.55
CA ALA A 367 -5.14 10.92 7.87
C ALA A 367 -4.95 10.84 6.35
N LEU A 368 -3.75 10.40 5.88
CA LEU A 368 -3.47 10.19 4.46
C LEU A 368 -4.38 9.11 3.86
N CYS A 369 -4.51 7.98 4.54
CA CYS A 369 -5.39 6.88 4.09
C CYS A 369 -6.87 7.31 4.05
N ALA A 370 -7.33 8.03 5.05
CA ALA A 370 -8.71 8.54 5.11
C ALA A 370 -9.00 9.55 3.99
N ALA A 371 -8.06 10.45 3.73
CA ALA A 371 -8.16 11.38 2.61
C ALA A 371 -8.26 10.63 1.27
N TRP A 372 -7.43 9.60 1.07
CA TRP A 372 -7.51 8.79 -0.13
C TRP A 372 -8.86 8.06 -0.25
N ILE A 373 -9.36 7.44 0.82
CA ILE A 373 -10.69 6.80 0.85
C ILE A 373 -11.79 7.79 0.43
N VAL A 374 -11.77 9.02 0.95
CA VAL A 374 -12.77 10.05 0.61
C VAL A 374 -12.70 10.41 -0.87
N THR A 375 -11.51 10.53 -1.44
CA THR A 375 -11.35 10.88 -2.87
C THR A 375 -11.75 9.76 -3.82
N LEU A 376 -11.69 8.49 -3.39
CA LEU A 376 -12.13 7.33 -4.16
C LEU A 376 -13.66 7.24 -4.27
N SER A 377 -14.43 7.90 -3.41
CA SER A 377 -15.88 7.89 -3.44
C SER A 377 -16.47 8.79 -4.54
N GLU A 378 -17.77 8.59 -4.85
CA GLU A 378 -18.53 9.46 -5.75
C GLU A 378 -19.29 10.58 -5.00
N GLU A 379 -19.12 10.72 -3.68
CA GLU A 379 -19.81 11.69 -2.83
C GLU A 379 -19.25 13.11 -3.04
N ALA A 380 -19.80 13.85 -4.01
CA ALA A 380 -19.27 15.16 -4.42
C ALA A 380 -19.22 16.18 -3.25
N ASP A 381 -20.25 16.24 -2.43
CA ASP A 381 -20.32 17.16 -1.29
C ASP A 381 -19.30 16.79 -0.21
N LEU A 382 -19.14 15.50 0.10
CA LEU A 382 -18.16 15.03 1.05
C LEU A 382 -16.73 15.38 0.58
N LYS A 383 -16.42 15.15 -0.70
CA LYS A 383 -15.13 15.52 -1.29
C LYS A 383 -14.90 17.03 -1.23
N ARG A 384 -15.88 17.82 -1.63
CA ARG A 384 -15.79 19.29 -1.62
C ARG A 384 -15.51 19.80 -0.21
N ASN A 385 -16.21 19.30 0.79
CA ASN A 385 -16.06 19.72 2.19
C ASN A 385 -14.71 19.27 2.79
N ALA A 386 -14.17 18.11 2.39
CA ALA A 386 -12.88 17.61 2.87
C ALA A 386 -11.67 18.24 2.17
N MET A 387 -11.83 18.73 0.94
CA MET A 387 -10.73 19.18 0.08
C MET A 387 -9.84 20.27 0.71
N PRO A 388 -10.36 21.30 1.42
CA PRO A 388 -9.49 22.31 2.06
C PRO A 388 -8.53 21.68 3.07
N GLU A 389 -8.99 20.72 3.87
CA GLU A 389 -8.14 20.02 4.85
C GLU A 389 -7.15 19.08 4.16
N ILE A 390 -7.60 18.36 3.14
CA ILE A 390 -6.75 17.45 2.33
C ILE A 390 -5.61 18.26 1.70
N ARG A 391 -5.90 19.38 1.05
CA ARG A 391 -4.86 20.25 0.46
C ARG A 391 -3.87 20.75 1.50
N ARG A 392 -4.37 21.24 2.64
CA ARG A 392 -3.50 21.71 3.73
C ARG A 392 -2.58 20.62 4.24
N MET A 393 -3.08 19.39 4.40
CA MET A 393 -2.29 18.24 4.80
C MET A 393 -1.20 17.90 3.77
N ILE A 394 -1.56 17.84 2.48
CA ILE A 394 -0.62 17.52 1.40
C ILE A 394 0.48 18.57 1.32
N LEU A 395 0.12 19.84 1.22
CA LEU A 395 1.08 20.93 1.03
C LEU A 395 1.97 21.18 2.26
N GLY A 396 1.46 20.88 3.45
CA GLY A 396 2.21 21.01 4.70
C GLY A 396 3.14 19.84 5.04
N LEU A 397 3.16 18.77 4.25
CA LEU A 397 3.98 17.60 4.54
C LEU A 397 5.43 17.83 4.11
N ASP A 398 6.37 17.63 5.05
CA ASP A 398 7.80 17.55 4.79
C ASP A 398 8.25 16.07 4.85
N SER A 399 8.32 15.43 3.69
CA SER A 399 8.66 14.01 3.57
C SER A 399 10.13 13.71 3.94
N THR A 400 11.02 14.71 3.90
CA THR A 400 12.44 14.52 4.22
C THR A 400 12.67 14.24 5.71
N ARG A 401 11.67 14.51 6.56
CA ARG A 401 11.71 14.32 8.02
C ARG A 401 10.96 13.09 8.51
N LEU A 402 10.50 12.22 7.61
CA LEU A 402 9.73 11.04 7.94
C LEU A 402 10.60 9.79 7.93
N TYR A 403 10.30 8.85 8.83
CA TYR A 403 11.03 7.59 9.01
C TYR A 403 10.25 6.36 8.53
N TYR A 404 8.92 6.48 8.35
CA TYR A 404 8.03 5.37 8.01
C TYR A 404 7.42 5.58 6.62
N ALA A 405 7.62 4.63 5.73
CA ALA A 405 7.32 4.75 4.30
C ALA A 405 5.86 5.12 3.96
N THR A 406 4.91 4.96 4.88
CA THR A 406 3.47 5.10 4.59
C THR A 406 3.04 6.48 4.09
N PHE A 407 3.91 7.47 4.08
CA PHE A 407 3.62 8.73 3.41
C PHE A 407 3.54 8.60 1.86
N PHE A 408 3.92 7.46 1.28
CA PHE A 408 3.67 7.15 -0.13
C PHE A 408 2.18 7.23 -0.51
N TYR A 409 1.27 7.06 0.46
CA TYR A 409 -0.17 7.25 0.23
C TYR A 409 -0.52 8.66 -0.24
N LEU A 410 0.34 9.66 -0.04
CA LEU A 410 0.16 10.98 -0.62
C LEU A 410 0.20 10.92 -2.16
N GLU A 411 1.09 10.13 -2.75
CA GLU A 411 1.11 9.96 -4.21
C GLU A 411 -0.16 9.24 -4.70
N ASN A 412 -0.61 8.17 -4.04
CA ASN A 412 -1.88 7.52 -4.36
C ASN A 412 -3.06 8.51 -4.35
N LEU A 413 -3.10 9.36 -3.33
CA LEU A 413 -4.12 10.39 -3.16
C LEU A 413 -4.07 11.43 -4.30
N VAL A 414 -2.89 11.97 -4.59
CA VAL A 414 -2.73 13.02 -5.62
C VAL A 414 -3.00 12.47 -7.02
N GLU A 415 -2.51 11.28 -7.37
CA GLU A 415 -2.79 10.67 -8.67
C GLU A 415 -4.29 10.34 -8.83
N THR A 416 -4.98 9.95 -7.75
CA THR A 416 -6.44 9.78 -7.77
C THR A 416 -7.16 11.10 -8.04
N LEU A 417 -6.74 12.20 -7.41
CA LEU A 417 -7.29 13.54 -7.64
C LEU A 417 -7.09 13.99 -9.09
N ASN A 418 -5.90 13.74 -9.65
CA ASN A 418 -5.60 14.06 -11.05
C ASN A 418 -6.52 13.33 -12.03
N LYS A 419 -6.70 12.04 -11.87
CA LYS A 419 -7.58 11.24 -12.73
C LYS A 419 -9.05 11.68 -12.68
N THR A 420 -9.48 12.22 -11.54
CA THR A 420 -10.87 12.69 -11.39
C THR A 420 -11.08 14.09 -11.96
N ALA A 421 -10.05 14.93 -12.02
CA ALA A 421 -10.10 16.26 -12.62
C ALA A 421 -10.05 16.23 -14.16
N SER A 422 -9.49 15.17 -14.75
CA SER A 422 -9.34 14.98 -16.21
C SER A 422 -10.56 14.32 -16.86
N ARG A 423 -11.56 13.92 -16.10
CA ARG A 423 -12.85 13.36 -16.54
C ARG A 423 -13.97 14.37 -16.38
#